data_93f5a2936671d68bc80bb0be0271e94d
#
_entry.id   93f5a2936671d68bc80bb0be0271e94d
#
_cell.length_a   1.000
_cell.length_b   1.000
_cell.length_c   1.000
_cell.angle_alpha   90.00
_cell.angle_beta   90.00
_cell.angle_gamma   90.00
#
_symmetry.space_group_name_H-M   'P 1'
#
loop_
_entity.id
_entity.type
_entity.pdbx_description
1 polymer ?
#
loop_
_entity_poly.entity_id
_entity_poly.type
_entity_poly.pdbx_seq_one_letter_code
_entity_poly.pdbx_strand_id
1 'polypeptide(L)'
;MKQENPEKLERSQEIMEQLKAARGGSLLTSHQVMGNDPNLINAFLQQYLNCNKNDVSIPKKYRELIVMAIGMATGTETTMKVHAKIALENGATIDEIFEVIRIIFFTCGVTKLLPTLETLGDLFEPVDMK
;
A
#
# COMPACT_ATOMS: atom_id res chain seq x y z
N MET A 1 -21.82 -13.66 -2.53
CA MET A 1 -22.27 -13.82 -1.12
C MET A 1 -21.88 -12.56 -0.33
N LYS A 2 -22.75 -12.09 0.55
CA LYS A 2 -22.60 -10.86 1.30
C LYS A 2 -23.21 -11.03 2.69
N GLN A 3 -22.69 -10.33 3.69
CA GLN A 3 -23.29 -10.31 5.02
C GLN A 3 -24.72 -9.77 4.97
N GLU A 4 -25.66 -10.46 5.59
CA GLU A 4 -27.09 -10.11 5.59
C GLU A 4 -27.61 -9.71 6.98
N ASN A 5 -26.83 -9.93 8.04
CA ASN A 5 -27.22 -9.52 9.40
C ASN A 5 -27.19 -7.99 9.53
N PRO A 6 -28.34 -7.34 9.84
CA PRO A 6 -28.42 -5.88 9.88
C PRO A 6 -27.49 -5.23 10.90
N GLU A 7 -27.35 -5.79 12.09
CA GLU A 7 -26.49 -5.25 13.15
C GLU A 7 -25.00 -5.28 12.75
N LYS A 8 -24.58 -6.37 12.09
CA LYS A 8 -23.21 -6.50 11.59
C LYS A 8 -22.95 -5.51 10.45
N LEU A 9 -23.92 -5.33 9.55
CA LEU A 9 -23.81 -4.39 8.44
C LEU A 9 -23.68 -2.95 8.94
N GLU A 10 -24.54 -2.54 9.87
CA GLU A 10 -24.52 -1.21 10.45
C GLU A 10 -23.16 -0.92 11.11
N ARG A 11 -22.68 -1.84 11.96
CA ARG A 11 -21.38 -1.73 12.61
C ARG A 11 -20.23 -1.62 11.60
N SER A 12 -20.25 -2.45 10.55
CA SER A 12 -19.23 -2.41 9.49
C SER A 12 -19.27 -1.11 8.72
N GLN A 13 -20.43 -0.57 8.43
CA GLN A 13 -20.60 0.72 7.73
C GLN A 13 -20.01 1.87 8.54
N GLU A 14 -20.25 1.92 9.86
CA GLU A 14 -19.67 2.92 10.74
C GLU A 14 -18.14 2.86 10.75
N ILE A 15 -17.57 1.64 10.82
CA ILE A 15 -16.11 1.42 10.80
C ILE A 15 -15.53 1.83 9.43
N MET A 16 -16.19 1.45 8.34
CA MET A 16 -15.74 1.81 7.00
C MET A 16 -15.75 3.32 6.75
N GLU A 17 -16.71 4.06 7.31
CA GLU A 17 -16.72 5.53 7.23
C GLU A 17 -15.52 6.13 7.98
N GLN A 18 -15.17 5.59 9.15
CA GLN A 18 -13.98 6.02 9.89
C GLN A 18 -12.69 5.72 9.11
N LEU A 19 -12.58 4.54 8.51
CA LEU A 19 -11.44 4.17 7.69
C LEU A 19 -11.32 5.05 6.45
N LYS A 20 -12.43 5.31 5.78
CA LYS A 20 -12.50 6.20 4.63
C LYS A 20 -11.99 7.60 4.96
N ALA A 21 -12.46 8.17 6.08
CA ALA A 21 -12.01 9.47 6.56
C ALA A 21 -10.50 9.48 6.86
N ALA A 22 -10.00 8.45 7.55
CA ALA A 22 -8.57 8.32 7.87
C ALA A 22 -7.69 8.18 6.61
N ARG A 23 -8.22 7.61 5.53
CA ARG A 23 -7.52 7.41 4.25
C ARG A 23 -7.65 8.58 3.27
N GLY A 24 -8.22 9.68 3.66
CA GLY A 24 -8.37 10.85 2.80
C GLY A 24 -9.60 10.82 1.88
N GLY A 25 -10.59 10.00 2.17
CA GLY A 25 -11.91 10.02 1.50
C GLY A 25 -12.21 8.88 0.54
N SER A 26 -11.37 7.84 0.47
CA SER A 26 -11.62 6.69 -0.40
C SER A 26 -11.36 5.34 0.28
N LEU A 27 -12.01 4.30 -0.21
CA LEU A 27 -11.81 2.91 0.18
C LEU A 27 -11.42 2.08 -1.03
N LEU A 28 -10.62 1.04 -0.81
CA LEU A 28 -10.41 -0.02 -1.79
C LEU A 28 -11.56 -1.02 -1.72
N THR A 29 -11.80 -1.74 -2.81
CA THR A 29 -12.78 -2.84 -2.84
C THR A 29 -12.52 -3.88 -1.75
N SER A 30 -11.25 -4.17 -1.48
CA SER A 30 -10.85 -5.09 -0.39
C SER A 30 -11.33 -4.63 0.98
N HIS A 31 -11.35 -3.32 1.26
CA HIS A 31 -11.90 -2.80 2.51
C HIS A 31 -13.41 -3.05 2.62
N GLN A 32 -14.12 -2.89 1.51
CA GLN A 32 -15.55 -3.18 1.45
C GLN A 32 -15.84 -4.67 1.63
N VAL A 33 -14.98 -5.54 1.07
CA VAL A 33 -15.07 -6.99 1.30
C VAL A 33 -14.83 -7.34 2.76
N MET A 34 -13.83 -6.71 3.43
CA MET A 34 -13.61 -6.85 4.88
C MET A 34 -14.85 -6.46 5.71
N GLY A 35 -15.68 -5.56 5.19
CA GLY A 35 -16.95 -5.14 5.82
C GLY A 35 -17.97 -6.26 5.99
N ASN A 36 -17.78 -7.43 5.42
CA ASN A 36 -18.59 -8.60 5.72
C ASN A 36 -18.34 -9.14 7.14
N ASP A 37 -17.24 -8.75 7.76
CA ASP A 37 -16.90 -9.08 9.15
C ASP A 37 -16.52 -7.81 9.91
N PRO A 38 -17.42 -7.29 10.78
CA PRO A 38 -17.13 -6.08 11.54
C PRO A 38 -15.92 -6.21 12.47
N ASN A 39 -15.58 -7.40 12.93
CA ASN A 39 -14.39 -7.61 13.74
C ASN A 39 -13.11 -7.49 12.90
N LEU A 40 -13.12 -8.01 11.68
CA LEU A 40 -11.97 -7.91 10.76
C LEU A 40 -11.74 -6.45 10.34
N ILE A 41 -12.76 -5.77 9.86
CA ILE A 41 -12.60 -4.38 9.42
C ILE A 41 -12.23 -3.44 10.58
N ASN A 42 -12.70 -3.73 11.80
CA ASN A 42 -12.30 -2.98 13.00
C ASN A 42 -10.82 -3.22 13.33
N ALA A 43 -10.36 -4.46 13.30
CA ALA A 43 -8.95 -4.77 13.50
C ALA A 43 -8.06 -4.09 12.47
N PHE A 44 -8.48 -4.06 11.21
CA PHE A 44 -7.79 -3.35 10.15
C PHE A 44 -7.74 -1.84 10.41
N LEU A 45 -8.85 -1.23 10.81
CA LEU A 45 -8.89 0.20 11.15
C LEU A 45 -7.90 0.52 12.27
N GLN A 46 -7.86 -0.27 13.35
CA GLN A 46 -6.96 -0.05 14.47
C GLN A 46 -5.49 -0.16 14.04
N GLN A 47 -5.13 -1.18 13.26
CA GLN A 47 -3.78 -1.35 12.74
C GLN A 47 -3.41 -0.21 11.78
N TYR A 48 -4.34 0.22 10.93
CA TYR A 48 -4.13 1.34 10.03
C TYR A 48 -3.82 2.63 10.80
N LEU A 49 -4.61 2.94 11.84
CA LEU A 49 -4.40 4.13 12.67
C LEU A 49 -3.08 4.05 13.43
N ASN A 50 -2.75 2.91 14.02
CA ASN A 50 -1.49 2.72 14.74
C ASN A 50 -0.28 2.83 13.82
N CYS A 51 -0.39 2.36 12.59
CA CYS A 51 0.70 2.45 11.62
C CYS A 51 0.86 3.87 11.04
N ASN A 52 -0.25 4.55 10.71
CA ASN A 52 -0.20 5.73 9.85
C ASN A 52 -0.53 7.05 10.54
N LYS A 53 -1.14 7.03 11.73
CA LYS A 53 -1.65 8.24 12.40
C LYS A 53 -1.13 8.45 13.81
N ASN A 54 -0.82 7.39 14.55
CA ASN A 54 -0.41 7.48 15.94
C ASN A 54 1.12 7.48 16.06
N ASP A 55 1.65 8.52 16.67
CA ASP A 55 3.10 8.67 16.97
C ASP A 55 4.01 8.44 15.75
N VAL A 56 3.63 8.99 14.61
CA VAL A 56 4.38 8.87 13.36
C VAL A 56 5.60 9.80 13.38
N SER A 57 6.80 9.21 13.34
CA SER A 57 8.08 9.94 13.35
C SER A 57 8.83 9.90 12.01
N ILE A 58 8.60 8.85 11.20
CA ILE A 58 9.25 8.73 9.89
C ILE A 58 8.50 9.60 8.89
N PRO A 59 9.18 10.51 8.17
CA PRO A 59 8.55 11.33 7.12
C PRO A 59 7.84 10.47 6.08
N LYS A 60 6.73 10.97 5.53
CA LYS A 60 5.87 10.20 4.65
C LYS A 60 6.60 9.63 3.43
N LYS A 61 7.47 10.39 2.80
CA LYS A 61 8.29 9.90 1.68
C LYS A 61 9.00 8.58 2.01
N TYR A 62 9.66 8.52 3.15
CA TYR A 62 10.42 7.33 3.57
C TYR A 62 9.51 6.19 4.01
N ARG A 63 8.38 6.49 4.64
CA ARG A 63 7.38 5.48 4.98
C ARG A 63 6.88 4.78 3.72
N GLU A 64 6.57 5.54 2.69
CA GLU A 64 6.10 5.00 1.41
C GLU A 64 7.17 4.18 0.70
N LEU A 65 8.43 4.62 0.73
CA LEU A 65 9.56 3.84 0.21
C LEU A 65 9.74 2.51 0.95
N ILE A 66 9.56 2.51 2.27
CA ILE A 66 9.64 1.29 3.10
C ILE A 66 8.51 0.32 2.73
N VAL A 67 7.27 0.79 2.64
CA VAL A 67 6.13 -0.07 2.29
C VAL A 67 6.24 -0.58 0.85
N MET A 68 6.70 0.25 -0.08
CA MET A 68 7.05 -0.15 -1.44
C MET A 68 8.07 -1.29 -1.44
N ALA A 69 9.14 -1.16 -0.67
CA ALA A 69 10.19 -2.19 -0.55
C ALA A 69 9.62 -3.51 -0.03
N ILE A 70 8.73 -3.46 0.97
CA ILE A 70 8.05 -4.65 1.49
C ILE A 70 7.20 -5.30 0.39
N GLY A 71 6.46 -4.51 -0.38
CA GLY A 71 5.69 -5.00 -1.53
C GLY A 71 6.56 -5.68 -2.58
N MET A 72 7.73 -5.10 -2.88
CA MET A 72 8.71 -5.70 -3.79
C MET A 72 9.26 -7.02 -3.26
N ALA A 73 9.65 -7.07 -1.99
CA ALA A 73 10.20 -8.26 -1.34
C ALA A 73 9.18 -9.41 -1.24
N THR A 74 7.92 -9.09 -1.01
CA THR A 74 6.82 -10.08 -0.91
C THR A 74 6.19 -10.43 -2.24
N GLY A 75 6.48 -9.70 -3.31
CA GLY A 75 5.85 -9.86 -4.62
C GLY A 75 4.40 -9.36 -4.67
N THR A 76 4.03 -8.43 -3.80
CA THR A 76 2.69 -7.86 -3.73
C THR A 76 2.58 -6.66 -4.67
N GLU A 77 2.11 -6.89 -5.89
CA GLU A 77 2.08 -5.89 -6.98
C GLU A 77 1.32 -4.61 -6.60
N THR A 78 0.12 -4.73 -6.04
CA THR A 78 -0.69 -3.58 -5.62
C THR A 78 0.06 -2.73 -4.60
N THR A 79 0.68 -3.35 -3.60
CA THR A 79 1.43 -2.64 -2.56
C THR A 79 2.61 -1.88 -3.15
N MET A 80 3.44 -2.53 -3.97
CA MET A 80 4.59 -1.85 -4.56
C MET A 80 4.18 -0.69 -5.48
N LYS A 81 3.17 -0.87 -6.31
CA LYS A 81 2.72 0.14 -7.27
C LYS A 81 2.08 1.36 -6.59
N VAL A 82 1.15 1.13 -5.66
CA VAL A 82 0.47 2.21 -4.93
C VAL A 82 1.48 3.01 -4.12
N HIS A 83 2.36 2.37 -3.39
CA HIS A 83 3.31 3.05 -2.51
C HIS A 83 4.48 3.70 -3.26
N ALA A 84 4.90 3.16 -4.41
CA ALA A 84 5.82 3.84 -5.32
C ALA A 84 5.23 5.17 -5.80
N LYS A 85 3.97 5.15 -6.24
CA LYS A 85 3.27 6.36 -6.69
C LYS A 85 3.14 7.39 -5.57
N ILE A 86 2.73 6.99 -4.38
CA ILE A 86 2.59 7.90 -3.23
C ILE A 86 3.97 8.44 -2.82
N ALA A 87 5.02 7.62 -2.86
CA ALA A 87 6.38 8.08 -2.59
C ALA A 87 6.79 9.21 -3.55
N LEU A 88 6.56 9.05 -4.86
CA LEU A 88 6.83 10.09 -5.86
C LEU A 88 6.02 11.36 -5.60
N GLU A 89 4.74 11.24 -5.26
CA GLU A 89 3.87 12.37 -4.90
C GLU A 89 4.35 13.11 -3.63
N ASN A 90 5.13 12.45 -2.77
CA ASN A 90 5.71 13.02 -1.55
C ASN A 90 7.21 13.36 -1.68
N GLY A 91 7.70 13.52 -2.90
CA GLY A 91 9.03 14.04 -3.19
C GLY A 91 10.13 12.99 -3.32
N ALA A 92 9.81 11.71 -3.40
CA ALA A 92 10.80 10.69 -3.76
C ALA A 92 11.27 10.92 -5.21
N THR A 93 12.56 10.73 -5.43
CA THR A 93 13.17 10.83 -6.75
C THR A 93 13.23 9.47 -7.43
N ILE A 94 13.42 9.49 -8.76
CA ILE A 94 13.68 8.26 -9.51
C ILE A 94 14.91 7.54 -8.97
N ASP A 95 15.96 8.28 -8.58
CA ASP A 95 17.18 7.72 -8.03
C ASP A 95 16.93 7.00 -6.70
N GLU A 96 16.10 7.58 -5.81
CA GLU A 96 15.71 6.95 -4.55
C GLU A 96 14.90 5.66 -4.77
N ILE A 97 13.97 5.67 -5.72
CA ILE A 97 13.19 4.45 -6.07
C ILE A 97 14.12 3.36 -6.60
N PHE A 98 15.00 3.68 -7.53
CA PHE A 98 15.93 2.69 -8.11
C PHE A 98 17.00 2.23 -7.10
N GLU A 99 17.37 3.05 -6.15
CA GLU A 99 18.22 2.62 -5.03
C GLU A 99 17.52 1.55 -4.17
N VAL A 100 16.24 1.75 -3.85
CA VAL A 100 15.43 0.72 -3.16
C VAL A 100 15.37 -0.57 -3.99
N ILE A 101 15.16 -0.48 -5.30
CA ILE A 101 15.16 -1.64 -6.19
C ILE A 101 16.51 -2.37 -6.14
N ARG A 102 17.63 -1.65 -6.13
CA ARG A 102 18.97 -2.25 -5.97
C ARG A 102 19.14 -2.97 -4.63
N ILE A 103 18.58 -2.42 -3.55
CA ILE A 103 18.60 -3.05 -2.22
C ILE A 103 17.80 -4.35 -2.26
N ILE A 104 16.61 -4.36 -2.85
CA ILE A 104 15.79 -5.55 -3.00
C ILE A 104 16.48 -6.60 -3.87
N PHE A 105 17.08 -6.19 -4.97
CA PHE A 105 17.86 -7.09 -5.82
C PHE A 105 19.00 -7.78 -5.05
N PHE A 106 19.77 -6.99 -4.29
CA PHE A 106 20.88 -7.52 -3.48
C PHE A 106 20.41 -8.47 -2.38
N THR A 107 19.31 -8.14 -1.70
CA THR A 107 18.83 -8.90 -0.54
C THR A 107 17.91 -10.06 -0.88
N CYS A 108 17.13 -9.96 -1.94
CA CYS A 108 16.08 -10.91 -2.29
C CYS A 108 16.30 -11.65 -3.62
N GLY A 109 17.26 -11.22 -4.44
CA GLY A 109 17.64 -11.87 -5.69
C GLY A 109 16.85 -11.43 -6.92
N VAL A 110 17.29 -11.92 -8.09
CA VAL A 110 16.76 -11.55 -9.40
C VAL A 110 15.28 -11.92 -9.60
N THR A 111 14.79 -12.92 -8.92
CA THR A 111 13.38 -13.34 -8.97
C THR A 111 12.41 -12.28 -8.44
N LYS A 112 12.91 -11.35 -7.65
CA LYS A 112 12.14 -10.18 -7.18
C LYS A 112 12.37 -8.94 -8.04
N LEU A 113 13.49 -8.84 -8.72
CA LEU A 113 13.84 -7.69 -9.56
C LEU A 113 12.95 -7.59 -10.82
N LEU A 114 12.86 -8.62 -11.62
CA LEU A 114 12.15 -8.56 -12.90
C LEU A 114 10.64 -8.32 -12.72
N PRO A 115 9.93 -9.04 -11.83
CA PRO A 115 8.52 -8.74 -11.56
C PRO A 115 8.28 -7.32 -11.03
N THR A 116 9.18 -6.80 -10.22
CA THR A 116 9.12 -5.40 -9.73
C THR A 116 9.18 -4.42 -10.90
N LEU A 117 10.13 -4.57 -11.80
CA LEU A 117 10.30 -3.69 -12.95
C LEU A 117 9.10 -3.78 -13.92
N GLU A 118 8.57 -4.97 -14.13
CA GLU A 118 7.34 -5.16 -14.92
C GLU A 118 6.14 -4.44 -14.30
N THR A 119 5.95 -4.60 -13.00
CA THR A 119 4.84 -3.95 -12.26
C THR A 119 4.96 -2.44 -12.26
N LEU A 120 6.18 -1.90 -12.13
CA LEU A 120 6.44 -0.46 -12.10
C LEU A 120 6.60 0.16 -13.49
N GLY A 121 6.49 -0.60 -14.56
CA GLY A 121 6.65 -0.13 -15.94
C GLY A 121 5.72 1.00 -16.35
N ASP A 122 4.57 1.14 -15.69
CA ASP A 122 3.65 2.27 -15.92
C ASP A 122 4.18 3.61 -15.34
N LEU A 123 5.13 3.54 -14.41
CA LEU A 123 5.70 4.71 -13.75
C LEU A 123 7.02 5.16 -14.35
N PHE A 124 7.73 4.26 -15.02
CA PHE A 124 9.07 4.53 -15.55
C PHE A 124 9.19 4.07 -17.00
N GLU A 125 9.53 4.99 -17.86
CA GLU A 125 9.74 4.72 -19.28
C GLU A 125 11.08 3.99 -19.50
N PRO A 126 11.13 3.06 -20.47
CA PRO A 126 12.40 2.47 -20.87
C PRO A 126 13.37 3.52 -21.42
N VAL A 127 14.64 3.34 -21.11
CA VAL A 127 15.69 4.17 -21.73
C VAL A 127 15.95 3.65 -23.15
N ASP A 128 15.97 4.55 -24.11
CA ASP A 128 16.23 4.19 -25.50
C ASP A 128 17.63 3.60 -25.69
N MET A 129 17.71 2.57 -26.50
CA MET A 129 18.99 2.04 -26.96
C MET A 129 19.57 2.96 -28.06
N LYS A 130 20.84 3.25 -27.93
CA LYS A 130 21.59 3.98 -28.96
C LYS A 130 22.22 3.04 -29.97
#